data_eac111939e434de2e529cfe9f98b6f0c
#
_entry.id   eac111939e434de2e529cfe9f98b6f0c
#
_cell.length_a   1.000
_cell.length_b   1.000
_cell.length_c   1.000
_cell.angle_alpha   90.00
_cell.angle_beta   90.00
_cell.angle_gamma   90.00
#
_symmetry.space_group_name_H-M   'P 1'
#
loop_
_entity.id
_entity.type
_entity.pdbx_description
1 polymer ?
#
loop_
_entity_poly.entity_id
_entity_poly.type
_entity_poly.pdbx_seq_one_letter_code
_entity_poly.pdbx_strand_id
1 'polypeptide(L)'
;MRHPRTTILLTALLALFAACTRPADDTAAKDDKSASPAIATVNGKPISSEFFDEFLTAATGQPAAQATAEQKSQMLDQLLNMSVAAQQAETEGLANDPKVKARLELLRLQVLAEAASEKFMKAHPSTEAEIKAEYDTQVAAMPKEYRARHILVASKETAESAIRELKAGGDFAKLAKKESTDEASAAKGGELDWFRLDHMVKPFSDAVRGLDKGQMTEQPVQSEFGWHVIRLEDVRSPAAPAFDEVKERVDQIVQRKKLQAHFEDLRKTANVQKNI
;
A
#
# COMPACT_ATOMS: atom_id res chain seq x y z
N MET A 1 75.81 -24.60 34.26
CA MET A 1 76.65 -25.65 33.70
C MET A 1 76.53 -25.70 32.20
N ARG A 2 77.67 -25.47 31.55
CA ARG A 2 78.07 -25.92 30.21
C ARG A 2 77.29 -25.44 28.97
N HIS A 3 77.87 -24.44 28.30
CA HIS A 3 77.94 -24.29 26.84
C HIS A 3 78.75 -25.41 26.19
N PRO A 4 78.62 -25.67 24.88
CA PRO A 4 79.55 -25.02 23.92
C PRO A 4 78.79 -24.67 22.60
N ARG A 5 79.05 -23.53 21.94
CA ARG A 5 80.10 -23.24 20.93
C ARG A 5 80.10 -24.20 19.72
N THR A 6 79.90 -23.74 18.54
CA THR A 6 80.78 -23.23 17.47
C THR A 6 80.00 -23.45 16.16
N THR A 7 79.99 -22.78 15.02
CA THR A 7 81.11 -22.17 14.29
C THR A 7 80.52 -21.31 13.14
N ILE A 8 81.18 -20.24 12.85
CA ILE A 8 81.10 -19.32 11.75
C ILE A 8 81.48 -20.01 10.44
N LEU A 9 80.73 -19.74 9.34
CA LEU A 9 81.33 -19.74 8.00
C LEU A 9 80.79 -18.57 7.18
N LEU A 10 81.70 -17.66 6.91
CA LEU A 10 81.62 -16.46 6.10
C LEU A 10 81.86 -16.87 4.64
N THR A 11 80.98 -16.60 3.72
CA THR A 11 81.30 -16.50 2.28
C THR A 11 80.63 -15.30 1.69
N ALA A 12 81.43 -14.32 1.35
CA ALA A 12 81.10 -13.20 0.48
C ALA A 12 80.87 -13.67 -0.98
N LEU A 13 79.93 -13.13 -1.68
CA LEU A 13 80.13 -12.80 -3.09
C LEU A 13 79.04 -11.84 -3.68
N LEU A 14 79.58 -10.76 -4.19
CA LEU A 14 79.19 -9.94 -5.35
C LEU A 14 77.76 -9.43 -5.52
N ALA A 15 77.75 -8.11 -5.50
CA ALA A 15 76.65 -7.25 -6.07
C ALA A 15 76.44 -7.48 -7.56
N LEU A 16 75.18 -7.57 -7.93
CA LEU A 16 74.70 -7.26 -9.28
C LEU A 16 73.46 -6.34 -9.14
N PHE A 17 73.68 -5.04 -9.47
CA PHE A 17 72.62 -4.09 -9.70
C PHE A 17 71.87 -4.52 -10.94
N ALA A 18 70.62 -5.10 -10.80
CA ALA A 18 69.69 -5.21 -11.84
C ALA A 18 68.61 -4.14 -11.58
N ALA A 19 68.61 -3.10 -12.38
CA ALA A 19 67.58 -2.11 -12.48
C ALA A 19 66.28 -2.81 -12.96
N CYS A 20 65.39 -3.14 -12.03
CA CYS A 20 64.00 -3.52 -12.38
C CYS A 20 63.22 -2.23 -12.62
N THR A 21 63.10 -1.85 -13.86
CA THR A 21 62.01 -1.00 -14.35
C THR A 21 60.68 -1.66 -13.99
N ARG A 22 59.91 -1.02 -13.11
CA ARG A 22 58.49 -1.39 -12.90
C ARG A 22 57.77 -1.22 -14.21
N PRO A 23 57.06 -2.21 -14.71
CA PRO A 23 56.05 -1.96 -15.75
C PRO A 23 55.00 -1.06 -15.11
N ALA A 24 54.64 0.02 -15.79
CA ALA A 24 53.45 0.78 -15.53
C ALA A 24 52.28 -0.21 -15.62
N ASP A 25 51.60 -0.33 -14.48
CA ASP A 25 50.33 -1.10 -14.41
C ASP A 25 49.30 -0.30 -15.22
N ASP A 26 49.27 -0.59 -16.51
CA ASP A 26 48.30 -0.12 -17.44
C ASP A 26 47.02 -0.93 -17.14
N THR A 27 46.34 -0.57 -16.03
CA THR A 27 44.97 -1.00 -15.82
C THR A 27 44.14 -0.31 -16.91
N ALA A 28 44.22 -0.89 -18.10
CA ALA A 28 43.24 -0.63 -19.14
C ALA A 28 41.86 -0.75 -18.52
N ALA A 29 41.16 0.38 -18.42
CA ALA A 29 39.74 0.42 -18.17
C ALA A 29 39.11 -0.59 -19.13
N LYS A 30 38.53 -1.64 -18.58
CA LYS A 30 37.67 -2.53 -19.36
C LYS A 30 36.61 -1.63 -19.97
N ASP A 31 36.67 -1.45 -21.29
CA ASP A 31 35.60 -0.89 -22.08
C ASP A 31 34.31 -1.67 -21.75
N ASP A 32 33.51 -1.11 -20.85
CA ASP A 32 32.14 -1.59 -20.63
C ASP A 32 31.32 -1.21 -21.87
N LYS A 33 31.22 -2.16 -22.79
CA LYS A 33 30.46 -2.01 -24.06
C LYS A 33 28.97 -1.82 -23.85
N SER A 34 28.50 -1.62 -22.61
CA SER A 34 27.10 -1.35 -22.25
C SER A 34 26.85 0.12 -21.92
N ALA A 35 27.83 1.00 -21.97
CA ALA A 35 27.64 2.41 -21.63
C ALA A 35 26.87 3.13 -22.73
N SER A 36 25.71 3.69 -22.40
CA SER A 36 24.94 4.57 -23.29
C SER A 36 25.82 5.74 -23.77
N PRO A 37 25.69 6.21 -25.03
CA PRO A 37 26.53 7.28 -25.58
C PRO A 37 26.43 8.54 -24.71
N ALA A 38 27.59 9.17 -24.47
CA ALA A 38 27.64 10.43 -23.74
C ALA A 38 27.11 11.56 -24.62
N ILE A 39 26.13 12.31 -24.11
CA ILE A 39 25.57 13.49 -24.81
C ILE A 39 26.22 14.79 -24.35
N ALA A 40 26.89 14.80 -23.24
CA ALA A 40 27.63 15.93 -22.67
C ALA A 40 28.69 15.47 -21.68
N THR A 41 29.59 16.37 -21.31
CA THR A 41 30.58 16.14 -20.23
C THR A 41 30.66 17.35 -19.34
N VAL A 42 30.81 17.12 -18.01
CA VAL A 42 31.05 18.16 -17.02
C VAL A 42 32.32 17.82 -16.25
N ASN A 43 33.36 18.67 -16.35
CA ASN A 43 34.68 18.44 -15.75
C ASN A 43 35.24 17.04 -16.07
N GLY A 44 35.05 16.58 -17.32
CA GLY A 44 35.49 15.25 -17.78
C GLY A 44 34.59 14.07 -17.38
N LYS A 45 33.58 14.25 -16.53
CA LYS A 45 32.58 13.22 -16.21
C LYS A 45 31.48 13.22 -17.30
N PRO A 46 31.21 12.08 -17.96
CA PRO A 46 30.20 12.00 -19.00
C PRO A 46 28.78 12.01 -18.41
N ILE A 47 27.87 12.62 -19.13
CA ILE A 47 26.42 12.50 -18.96
C ILE A 47 25.91 11.59 -20.06
N SER A 48 25.42 10.41 -19.72
CA SER A 48 24.87 9.46 -20.68
C SER A 48 23.49 9.88 -21.16
N SER A 49 23.10 9.43 -22.37
CA SER A 49 21.74 9.64 -22.87
C SER A 49 20.68 9.02 -21.96
N GLU A 50 20.95 7.84 -21.39
CA GLU A 50 20.03 7.15 -20.47
C GLU A 50 19.79 7.96 -19.19
N PHE A 51 20.85 8.51 -18.58
CA PHE A 51 20.72 9.37 -17.40
C PHE A 51 19.93 10.66 -17.71
N PHE A 52 20.15 11.24 -18.88
CA PHE A 52 19.41 12.41 -19.32
C PHE A 52 17.93 12.10 -19.59
N ASP A 53 17.63 10.98 -20.24
CA ASP A 53 16.25 10.56 -20.52
C ASP A 53 15.48 10.31 -19.20
N GLU A 54 16.13 9.73 -18.20
CA GLU A 54 15.57 9.55 -16.85
C GLU A 54 15.31 10.90 -16.17
N PHE A 55 16.31 11.82 -16.21
CA PHE A 55 16.15 13.17 -15.67
C PHE A 55 14.98 13.91 -16.32
N LEU A 56 14.89 13.87 -17.65
CA LEU A 56 13.83 14.53 -18.40
C LEU A 56 12.46 13.94 -18.05
N THR A 57 12.35 12.63 -17.98
CA THR A 57 11.11 11.93 -17.61
C THR A 57 10.69 12.30 -16.19
N ALA A 58 11.61 12.29 -15.23
CA ALA A 58 11.36 12.68 -13.86
C ALA A 58 10.91 14.15 -13.70
N ALA A 59 11.51 15.05 -14.49
CA ALA A 59 11.22 16.49 -14.43
C ALA A 59 9.89 16.86 -15.09
N THR A 60 9.51 16.17 -16.17
CA THR A 60 8.33 16.54 -16.99
C THR A 60 7.11 15.64 -16.78
N GLY A 61 7.29 14.46 -16.19
CA GLY A 61 6.26 13.42 -16.11
C GLY A 61 5.92 12.77 -17.45
N GLN A 62 6.70 13.03 -18.52
CA GLN A 62 6.47 12.51 -19.86
C GLN A 62 7.69 11.70 -20.35
N PRO A 63 7.48 10.63 -21.12
CA PRO A 63 8.59 9.88 -21.71
C PRO A 63 9.51 10.80 -22.53
N ALA A 64 10.83 10.66 -22.39
CA ALA A 64 11.83 11.46 -23.09
C ALA A 64 11.66 11.47 -24.63
N ALA A 65 11.10 10.39 -25.19
CA ALA A 65 10.80 10.29 -26.63
C ALA A 65 9.74 11.29 -27.11
N GLN A 66 8.89 11.80 -26.22
CA GLN A 66 7.81 12.76 -26.54
C GLN A 66 8.27 14.22 -26.41
N ALA A 67 9.43 14.47 -25.83
CA ALA A 67 9.94 15.82 -25.63
C ALA A 67 10.44 16.44 -26.95
N THR A 68 10.12 17.73 -27.13
CA THR A 68 10.63 18.50 -28.29
C THR A 68 12.13 18.75 -28.17
N ALA A 69 12.79 19.10 -29.28
CA ALA A 69 14.21 19.46 -29.30
C ALA A 69 14.52 20.65 -28.37
N GLU A 70 13.62 21.63 -28.31
CA GLU A 70 13.75 22.79 -27.42
C GLU A 70 13.66 22.38 -25.93
N GLN A 71 12.68 21.56 -25.58
CA GLN A 71 12.57 21.02 -24.24
C GLN A 71 13.79 20.21 -23.83
N LYS A 72 14.31 19.35 -24.72
CA LYS A 72 15.55 18.60 -24.50
C LYS A 72 16.75 19.52 -24.25
N SER A 73 16.88 20.58 -25.03
CA SER A 73 17.97 21.55 -24.85
C SER A 73 17.88 22.25 -23.49
N GLN A 74 16.71 22.76 -23.13
CA GLN A 74 16.51 23.44 -21.85
C GLN A 74 16.75 22.49 -20.64
N MET A 75 16.27 21.25 -20.73
CA MET A 75 16.48 20.25 -19.67
C MET A 75 17.95 19.82 -19.57
N LEU A 76 18.65 19.72 -20.70
CA LEU A 76 20.09 19.44 -20.70
C LEU A 76 20.88 20.56 -20.00
N ASP A 77 20.59 21.83 -20.30
CA ASP A 77 21.23 22.97 -19.66
C ASP A 77 20.95 22.95 -18.12
N GLN A 78 19.74 22.62 -17.72
CA GLN A 78 19.41 22.47 -16.29
C GLN A 78 20.20 21.33 -15.64
N LEU A 79 20.30 20.17 -16.29
CA LEU A 79 21.07 19.04 -15.80
C LEU A 79 22.55 19.36 -15.69
N LEU A 80 23.10 20.08 -16.69
CA LEU A 80 24.50 20.55 -16.65
C LEU A 80 24.76 21.46 -15.45
N ASN A 81 23.89 22.43 -15.18
CA ASN A 81 23.99 23.31 -14.03
C ASN A 81 23.92 22.54 -12.70
N MET A 82 22.98 21.58 -12.61
CA MET A 82 22.90 20.69 -11.42
C MET A 82 24.17 19.86 -11.26
N SER A 83 24.72 19.33 -12.35
CA SER A 83 25.93 18.51 -12.32
C SER A 83 27.16 19.31 -11.87
N VAL A 84 27.30 20.57 -12.33
CA VAL A 84 28.36 21.46 -11.87
C VAL A 84 28.24 21.73 -10.36
N ALA A 85 27.04 22.09 -9.90
CA ALA A 85 26.79 22.37 -8.49
C ALA A 85 27.04 21.12 -7.61
N ALA A 86 26.60 19.93 -8.07
CA ALA A 86 26.83 18.68 -7.35
C ALA A 86 28.33 18.34 -7.22
N GLN A 87 29.10 18.50 -8.32
CA GLN A 87 30.54 18.26 -8.29
C GLN A 87 31.27 19.24 -7.37
N GLN A 88 30.85 20.49 -7.31
CA GLN A 88 31.39 21.47 -6.38
C GLN A 88 31.07 21.06 -4.93
N ALA A 89 29.84 20.67 -4.65
CA ALA A 89 29.44 20.18 -3.32
C ALA A 89 30.21 18.92 -2.87
N GLU A 90 30.49 18.01 -3.81
CA GLU A 90 31.38 16.84 -3.55
C GLU A 90 32.79 17.30 -3.17
N THR A 91 33.34 18.28 -3.90
CA THR A 91 34.67 18.84 -3.64
C THR A 91 34.77 19.52 -2.27
N GLU A 92 33.71 20.21 -1.88
CA GLU A 92 33.57 20.84 -0.56
C GLU A 92 33.28 19.85 0.58
N GLY A 93 33.11 18.58 0.27
CA GLY A 93 32.89 17.51 1.23
C GLY A 93 31.45 17.42 1.74
N LEU A 94 30.49 18.12 1.15
CA LEU A 94 29.08 18.11 1.57
C LEU A 94 28.45 16.72 1.45
N ALA A 95 28.96 15.88 0.55
CA ALA A 95 28.56 14.48 0.48
C ALA A 95 28.84 13.68 1.77
N ASN A 96 29.74 14.20 2.64
CA ASN A 96 30.04 13.61 3.93
C ASN A 96 29.20 14.13 5.09
N ASP A 97 28.41 15.19 4.88
CA ASP A 97 27.48 15.69 5.88
C ASP A 97 26.49 14.59 6.29
N PRO A 98 26.27 14.36 7.60
CA PRO A 98 25.38 13.27 8.06
C PRO A 98 23.95 13.35 7.52
N LYS A 99 23.40 14.57 7.34
CA LYS A 99 22.04 14.77 6.81
C LYS A 99 21.98 14.47 5.32
N VAL A 100 23.02 14.87 4.58
CA VAL A 100 23.13 14.57 3.13
C VAL A 100 23.28 13.06 2.92
N LYS A 101 24.15 12.40 3.67
CA LYS A 101 24.29 10.92 3.62
C LYS A 101 22.99 10.20 3.91
N ALA A 102 22.31 10.58 4.99
CA ALA A 102 21.01 9.96 5.33
C ALA A 102 19.97 10.13 4.22
N ARG A 103 19.93 11.32 3.59
CA ARG A 103 19.01 11.60 2.48
C ARG A 103 19.37 10.81 1.22
N LEU A 104 20.64 10.70 0.87
CA LEU A 104 21.09 9.90 -0.28
C LEU A 104 20.80 8.42 -0.08
N GLU A 105 21.02 7.89 1.13
CA GLU A 105 20.69 6.49 1.45
C GLU A 105 19.20 6.23 1.41
N LEU A 106 18.36 7.16 1.90
CA LEU A 106 16.91 7.05 1.79
C LEU A 106 16.45 6.99 0.32
N LEU A 107 16.97 7.89 -0.53
CA LEU A 107 16.65 7.90 -1.96
C LEU A 107 17.10 6.60 -2.65
N ARG A 108 18.31 6.13 -2.36
CA ARG A 108 18.81 4.85 -2.84
C ARG A 108 17.92 3.69 -2.43
N LEU A 109 17.50 3.65 -1.16
CA LEU A 109 16.59 2.62 -0.64
C LEU A 109 15.24 2.63 -1.37
N GLN A 110 14.67 3.82 -1.59
CA GLN A 110 13.40 3.99 -2.30
C GLN A 110 13.49 3.45 -3.74
N VAL A 111 14.49 3.88 -4.50
CA VAL A 111 14.69 3.45 -5.89
C VAL A 111 14.88 1.94 -6.00
N LEU A 112 15.69 1.35 -5.10
CA LEU A 112 15.92 -0.10 -5.12
C LEU A 112 14.67 -0.89 -4.71
N ALA A 113 13.88 -0.39 -3.76
CA ALA A 113 12.64 -1.04 -3.33
C ALA A 113 11.58 -0.98 -4.44
N GLU A 114 11.48 0.14 -5.15
CA GLU A 114 10.60 0.30 -6.32
C GLU A 114 11.01 -0.65 -7.44
N ALA A 115 12.27 -0.66 -7.84
CA ALA A 115 12.78 -1.56 -8.88
C ALA A 115 12.58 -3.04 -8.51
N ALA A 116 12.76 -3.41 -7.23
CA ALA A 116 12.50 -4.77 -6.75
C ALA A 116 11.01 -5.12 -6.86
N SER A 117 10.12 -4.18 -6.50
CA SER A 117 8.67 -4.33 -6.61
C SER A 117 8.22 -4.52 -8.04
N GLU A 118 8.69 -3.67 -8.96
CA GLU A 118 8.39 -3.79 -10.39
C GLU A 118 8.87 -5.12 -10.98
N LYS A 119 10.11 -5.50 -10.65
CA LYS A 119 10.66 -6.79 -11.11
C LYS A 119 9.82 -7.95 -10.62
N PHE A 120 9.41 -7.94 -9.34
CA PHE A 120 8.55 -8.97 -8.78
C PHE A 120 7.21 -9.02 -9.50
N MET A 121 6.54 -7.88 -9.68
CA MET A 121 5.23 -7.81 -10.31
C MET A 121 5.27 -8.25 -11.78
N LYS A 122 6.30 -7.87 -12.53
CA LYS A 122 6.51 -8.35 -13.91
C LYS A 122 6.71 -9.87 -13.99
N ALA A 123 7.39 -10.45 -12.99
CA ALA A 123 7.61 -11.91 -12.94
C ALA A 123 6.40 -12.69 -12.44
N HIS A 124 5.47 -12.05 -11.70
CA HIS A 124 4.33 -12.68 -11.05
C HIS A 124 3.02 -11.95 -11.36
N PRO A 125 2.61 -11.81 -12.62
CA PRO A 125 1.34 -11.18 -12.97
C PRO A 125 0.18 -11.91 -12.30
N SER A 126 -0.92 -11.21 -12.09
CA SER A 126 -2.14 -11.85 -11.59
C SER A 126 -2.71 -12.75 -12.68
N THR A 127 -3.15 -13.94 -12.27
CA THR A 127 -3.93 -14.82 -13.15
C THR A 127 -5.41 -14.47 -13.09
N GLU A 128 -6.17 -14.80 -14.11
CA GLU A 128 -7.62 -14.59 -14.12
C GLU A 128 -8.32 -15.35 -13.00
N ALA A 129 -7.82 -16.51 -12.63
CA ALA A 129 -8.33 -17.29 -11.50
C ALA A 129 -8.13 -16.58 -10.15
N GLU A 130 -6.98 -15.94 -9.94
CA GLU A 130 -6.72 -15.15 -8.72
C GLU A 130 -7.63 -13.91 -8.65
N ILE A 131 -7.82 -13.22 -9.78
CA ILE A 131 -8.69 -12.05 -9.86
C ILE A 131 -10.14 -12.46 -9.57
N LYS A 132 -10.61 -13.57 -10.17
CA LYS A 132 -11.95 -14.09 -9.92
C LYS A 132 -12.16 -14.53 -8.47
N ALA A 133 -11.21 -15.20 -7.86
CA ALA A 133 -11.27 -15.61 -6.46
C ALA A 133 -11.34 -14.41 -5.51
N GLU A 134 -10.58 -13.36 -5.79
CA GLU A 134 -10.63 -12.11 -5.02
C GLU A 134 -11.97 -11.41 -5.17
N TYR A 135 -12.51 -11.32 -6.40
CA TYR A 135 -13.84 -10.79 -6.65
C TYR A 135 -14.92 -11.55 -5.85
N ASP A 136 -14.92 -12.89 -5.92
CA ASP A 136 -15.88 -13.71 -5.19
C ASP A 136 -15.75 -13.52 -3.67
N THR A 137 -14.52 -13.35 -3.17
CA THR A 137 -14.26 -13.01 -1.76
C THR A 137 -14.88 -11.66 -1.37
N GLN A 138 -14.70 -10.64 -2.21
CA GLN A 138 -15.27 -9.32 -1.95
C GLN A 138 -16.79 -9.32 -2.03
N VAL A 139 -17.36 -10.03 -2.99
CA VAL A 139 -18.82 -10.19 -3.12
C VAL A 139 -19.40 -10.91 -1.91
N ALA A 140 -18.73 -11.98 -1.44
CA ALA A 140 -19.16 -12.71 -0.24
C ALA A 140 -19.08 -11.86 1.04
N ALA A 141 -18.13 -10.93 1.10
CA ALA A 141 -17.93 -10.00 2.21
C ALA A 141 -18.83 -8.76 2.13
N MET A 142 -19.60 -8.57 1.08
CA MET A 142 -20.50 -7.41 0.96
C MET A 142 -21.51 -7.41 2.11
N PRO A 143 -21.71 -6.29 2.79
CA PRO A 143 -22.64 -6.20 3.89
C PRO A 143 -24.06 -6.41 3.39
N LYS A 144 -24.81 -7.27 4.08
CA LYS A 144 -26.22 -7.49 3.79
C LYS A 144 -27.01 -6.22 4.06
N GLU A 145 -28.10 -6.06 3.31
CA GLU A 145 -29.12 -5.05 3.55
C GLU A 145 -30.32 -5.69 4.21
N TYR A 146 -30.92 -4.94 5.13
CA TYR A 146 -32.04 -5.35 5.95
C TYR A 146 -33.20 -4.42 5.69
N ARG A 147 -34.41 -4.96 5.74
CA ARG A 147 -35.63 -4.19 5.74
C ARG A 147 -36.42 -4.58 6.99
N ALA A 148 -36.79 -3.61 7.78
CA ALA A 148 -37.49 -3.83 9.04
C ALA A 148 -38.65 -2.83 9.20
N ARG A 149 -39.52 -3.13 10.15
CA ARG A 149 -40.44 -2.16 10.74
C ARG A 149 -40.03 -1.96 12.20
N HIS A 150 -40.23 -0.74 12.67
CA HIS A 150 -40.07 -0.47 14.10
C HIS A 150 -41.16 0.44 14.67
N ILE A 151 -41.33 0.35 15.96
CA ILE A 151 -42.14 1.28 16.76
C ILE A 151 -41.16 1.83 17.81
N LEU A 152 -40.95 3.13 17.83
CA LEU A 152 -40.12 3.83 18.81
C LEU A 152 -41.04 4.53 19.81
N VAL A 153 -40.80 4.28 21.10
CA VAL A 153 -41.60 4.91 22.17
C VAL A 153 -40.67 5.38 23.32
N ALA A 154 -41.18 6.33 24.12
CA ALA A 154 -40.39 6.95 25.18
C ALA A 154 -40.16 6.03 26.38
N SER A 155 -41.08 5.08 26.67
CA SER A 155 -40.97 4.23 27.85
C SER A 155 -40.93 2.74 27.52
N LYS A 156 -40.29 1.97 28.42
CA LYS A 156 -40.20 0.52 28.33
C LYS A 156 -41.58 -0.12 28.43
N GLU A 157 -42.41 0.39 29.31
CA GLU A 157 -43.75 -0.13 29.60
C GLU A 157 -44.66 -0.01 28.35
N THR A 158 -44.56 1.10 27.64
CA THR A 158 -45.27 1.30 26.37
C THR A 158 -44.78 0.30 25.32
N ALA A 159 -43.46 0.10 25.17
CA ALA A 159 -42.92 -0.87 24.24
C ALA A 159 -43.33 -2.32 24.60
N GLU A 160 -43.35 -2.67 25.86
CA GLU A 160 -43.85 -3.99 26.34
C GLU A 160 -45.34 -4.18 26.04
N SER A 161 -46.15 -3.11 26.18
CA SER A 161 -47.55 -3.15 25.82
C SER A 161 -47.74 -3.36 24.31
N ALA A 162 -46.96 -2.64 23.49
CA ALA A 162 -46.94 -2.82 22.03
C ALA A 162 -46.59 -4.26 21.62
N ILE A 163 -45.56 -4.85 22.24
CA ILE A 163 -45.19 -6.26 22.02
C ILE A 163 -46.36 -7.22 22.36
N ARG A 164 -47.04 -7.02 23.51
CA ARG A 164 -48.17 -7.85 23.87
C ARG A 164 -49.32 -7.75 22.87
N GLU A 165 -49.66 -6.54 22.43
CA GLU A 165 -50.72 -6.31 21.43
C GLU A 165 -50.33 -6.98 20.11
N LEU A 166 -49.13 -6.85 19.64
CA LEU A 166 -48.64 -7.48 18.41
C LEU A 166 -48.64 -9.01 18.50
N LYS A 167 -48.24 -9.58 19.65
CA LYS A 167 -48.28 -11.04 19.90
C LYS A 167 -49.73 -11.55 19.95
N ALA A 168 -50.69 -10.72 20.31
CA ALA A 168 -52.13 -11.04 20.25
C ALA A 168 -52.77 -10.88 18.85
N GLY A 169 -51.98 -10.59 17.84
CA GLY A 169 -52.42 -10.46 16.46
C GLY A 169 -52.71 -9.00 16.01
N GLY A 170 -52.29 -8.03 16.79
CA GLY A 170 -52.38 -6.61 16.45
C GLY A 170 -51.67 -6.25 15.15
N ASP A 171 -52.16 -5.24 14.45
CA ASP A 171 -51.59 -4.74 13.22
C ASP A 171 -50.39 -3.82 13.53
N PHE A 172 -49.20 -4.22 13.12
CA PHE A 172 -47.96 -3.47 13.35
C PHE A 172 -48.01 -2.05 12.75
N ALA A 173 -48.55 -1.91 11.54
CA ALA A 173 -48.60 -0.63 10.87
C ALA A 173 -49.56 0.35 11.54
N LYS A 174 -50.71 -0.14 12.02
CA LYS A 174 -51.67 0.69 12.76
C LYS A 174 -51.08 1.12 14.10
N LEU A 175 -50.38 0.21 14.80
CA LEU A 175 -49.80 0.50 16.09
C LEU A 175 -48.62 1.48 15.96
N ALA A 176 -47.78 1.31 14.93
CA ALA A 176 -46.70 2.24 14.63
C ALA A 176 -47.24 3.67 14.36
N LYS A 177 -48.29 3.80 13.54
CA LYS A 177 -48.93 5.12 13.27
C LYS A 177 -49.52 5.77 14.50
N LYS A 178 -49.99 4.98 15.45
CA LYS A 178 -50.64 5.47 16.67
C LYS A 178 -49.62 5.85 17.77
N GLU A 179 -48.56 5.07 17.95
CA GLU A 179 -47.73 5.13 19.16
C GLU A 179 -46.29 5.49 18.90
N SER A 180 -45.75 5.33 17.69
CA SER A 180 -44.35 5.58 17.42
C SER A 180 -44.03 7.08 17.45
N THR A 181 -42.96 7.42 18.17
CA THR A 181 -42.38 8.78 18.20
C THR A 181 -41.48 9.07 17.02
N ASP A 182 -41.11 8.06 16.21
CA ASP A 182 -40.47 8.27 14.90
C ASP A 182 -41.53 8.54 13.84
N GLU A 183 -41.88 9.81 13.68
CA GLU A 183 -42.92 10.24 12.78
C GLU A 183 -42.68 9.84 11.32
N ALA A 184 -41.40 9.82 10.91
CA ALA A 184 -41.02 9.53 9.53
C ALA A 184 -41.36 8.08 9.14
N SER A 185 -41.04 7.12 9.99
CA SER A 185 -41.40 5.71 9.77
C SER A 185 -42.84 5.41 10.16
N ALA A 186 -43.38 6.06 11.22
CA ALA A 186 -44.73 5.89 11.68
C ALA A 186 -45.75 6.14 10.54
N ALA A 187 -45.58 7.22 9.75
CA ALA A 187 -46.43 7.53 8.60
C ALA A 187 -46.52 6.38 7.61
N LYS A 188 -45.43 5.60 7.45
CA LYS A 188 -45.34 4.40 6.61
C LYS A 188 -45.64 3.10 7.38
N GLY A 189 -46.21 3.19 8.57
CA GLY A 189 -46.52 2.01 9.40
C GLY A 189 -45.31 1.38 10.04
N GLY A 190 -44.31 2.21 10.41
CA GLY A 190 -43.04 1.81 11.02
C GLY A 190 -42.00 1.28 10.05
N GLU A 191 -42.28 1.31 8.73
CA GLU A 191 -41.36 0.74 7.72
C GLU A 191 -40.13 1.58 7.55
N LEU A 192 -38.97 0.88 7.64
CA LEU A 192 -37.67 1.38 7.28
C LEU A 192 -37.33 0.80 5.91
N ASP A 193 -36.91 1.66 4.99
CA ASP A 193 -36.39 1.22 3.70
C ASP A 193 -35.17 0.29 3.90
N TRP A 194 -34.59 -0.24 2.82
CA TRP A 194 -33.39 -1.07 2.92
C TRP A 194 -32.23 -0.31 3.55
N PHE A 195 -31.66 -0.86 4.60
CA PHE A 195 -30.55 -0.27 5.33
C PHE A 195 -29.47 -1.30 5.63
N ARG A 196 -28.27 -0.81 5.86
CA ARG A 196 -27.14 -1.59 6.36
C ARG A 196 -27.05 -1.44 7.89
N LEU A 197 -26.65 -2.50 8.59
CA LEU A 197 -26.56 -2.48 10.05
C LEU A 197 -25.55 -1.45 10.59
N ASP A 198 -24.51 -1.14 9.83
CA ASP A 198 -23.50 -0.13 10.20
C ASP A 198 -24.02 1.33 10.12
N HIS A 199 -25.20 1.55 9.56
CA HIS A 199 -25.87 2.86 9.53
C HIS A 199 -26.86 3.06 10.69
N MET A 200 -27.05 2.03 11.52
CA MET A 200 -28.00 2.08 12.63
C MET A 200 -27.25 2.10 13.97
N VAL A 201 -27.91 2.60 15.02
CA VAL A 201 -27.34 2.55 16.37
C VAL A 201 -27.14 1.11 16.81
N LYS A 202 -26.07 0.87 17.55
CA LYS A 202 -25.63 -0.49 17.89
C LYS A 202 -26.70 -1.37 18.54
N PRO A 203 -27.52 -0.92 19.53
CA PRO A 203 -28.55 -1.77 20.09
C PRO A 203 -29.59 -2.24 19.07
N PHE A 204 -29.99 -1.36 18.14
CA PHE A 204 -30.91 -1.68 17.07
C PHE A 204 -30.31 -2.70 16.09
N SER A 205 -29.06 -2.46 15.66
CA SER A 205 -28.35 -3.36 14.75
C SER A 205 -28.14 -4.77 15.34
N ASP A 206 -27.81 -4.85 16.64
CA ASP A 206 -27.61 -6.12 17.31
C ASP A 206 -28.94 -6.89 17.42
N ALA A 207 -30.05 -6.21 17.70
CA ALA A 207 -31.38 -6.80 17.73
C ALA A 207 -31.79 -7.35 16.34
N VAL A 208 -31.63 -6.53 15.28
CA VAL A 208 -31.97 -6.94 13.90
C VAL A 208 -31.13 -8.15 13.46
N ARG A 209 -29.86 -8.20 13.83
CA ARG A 209 -28.95 -9.33 13.49
C ARG A 209 -29.40 -10.64 14.09
N GLY A 210 -30.06 -10.60 15.26
CA GLY A 210 -30.56 -11.77 15.97
C GLY A 210 -31.94 -12.26 15.52
N LEU A 211 -32.63 -11.55 14.60
CA LEU A 211 -33.96 -11.90 14.12
C LEU A 211 -33.90 -12.66 12.82
N ASP A 212 -34.77 -13.66 12.68
CA ASP A 212 -35.08 -14.27 11.40
C ASP A 212 -36.16 -13.45 10.65
N LYS A 213 -36.23 -13.62 9.34
CA LYS A 213 -37.26 -12.96 8.52
C LYS A 213 -38.66 -13.23 9.04
N GLY A 214 -39.41 -12.17 9.27
CA GLY A 214 -40.76 -12.18 9.84
C GLY A 214 -40.79 -12.18 11.38
N GLN A 215 -39.66 -12.36 12.05
CA GLN A 215 -39.63 -12.33 13.51
C GLN A 215 -39.60 -10.89 14.05
N MET A 216 -40.08 -10.74 15.27
CA MET A 216 -40.13 -9.50 16.04
C MET A 216 -39.35 -9.67 17.34
N THR A 217 -38.78 -8.60 17.85
CA THR A 217 -38.13 -8.58 19.17
C THR A 217 -39.11 -9.02 20.25
N GLU A 218 -38.69 -9.94 21.08
CA GLU A 218 -39.50 -10.43 22.19
C GLU A 218 -39.52 -9.49 23.39
N GLN A 219 -38.53 -8.63 23.47
CA GLN A 219 -38.35 -7.60 24.51
C GLN A 219 -38.03 -6.25 23.85
N PRO A 220 -38.39 -5.13 24.53
CA PRO A 220 -38.01 -3.81 24.05
C PRO A 220 -36.48 -3.64 23.94
N VAL A 221 -36.01 -3.00 22.88
CA VAL A 221 -34.61 -2.68 22.65
C VAL A 221 -34.36 -1.22 23.00
N GLN A 222 -33.52 -0.97 23.99
CA GLN A 222 -33.18 0.39 24.42
C GLN A 222 -32.09 1.02 23.53
N SER A 223 -32.29 2.26 23.14
CA SER A 223 -31.28 3.10 22.51
C SER A 223 -31.29 4.50 23.13
N GLU A 224 -30.45 5.39 22.63
CA GLU A 224 -30.45 6.83 22.99
C GLU A 224 -31.73 7.56 22.56
N PHE A 225 -32.48 7.02 21.60
CA PHE A 225 -33.73 7.59 21.10
C PHE A 225 -34.97 7.13 21.86
N GLY A 226 -34.87 6.10 22.69
CA GLY A 226 -35.97 5.49 23.42
C GLY A 226 -35.98 3.96 23.31
N TRP A 227 -37.20 3.40 23.30
CA TRP A 227 -37.44 1.96 23.28
C TRP A 227 -38.06 1.53 21.97
N HIS A 228 -37.42 0.56 21.31
CA HIS A 228 -37.82 0.03 20.01
C HIS A 228 -38.49 -1.33 20.16
N VAL A 229 -39.54 -1.52 19.40
CA VAL A 229 -40.09 -2.82 19.01
C VAL A 229 -39.78 -3.00 17.53
N ILE A 230 -39.05 -4.05 17.17
CA ILE A 230 -38.49 -4.22 15.82
C ILE A 230 -39.00 -5.52 15.22
N ARG A 231 -39.46 -5.49 13.95
CA ARG A 231 -39.79 -6.68 13.15
C ARG A 231 -38.94 -6.70 11.90
N LEU A 232 -38.19 -7.78 11.70
CA LEU A 232 -37.41 -7.98 10.49
C LEU A 232 -38.34 -8.43 9.34
N GLU A 233 -38.41 -7.62 8.30
CA GLU A 233 -39.28 -7.93 7.13
C GLU A 233 -38.53 -8.74 6.09
N ASP A 234 -37.26 -8.37 5.79
CA ASP A 234 -36.45 -9.05 4.79
C ASP A 234 -34.97 -8.80 4.96
N VAL A 235 -34.16 -9.68 4.36
CA VAL A 235 -32.70 -9.56 4.28
C VAL A 235 -32.27 -9.90 2.86
N ARG A 236 -31.40 -9.08 2.27
CA ARG A 236 -30.84 -9.36 0.96
C ARG A 236 -29.34 -9.13 0.92
N SER A 237 -28.67 -9.82 0.01
CA SER A 237 -27.33 -9.41 -0.42
C SER A 237 -27.50 -8.33 -1.49
N PRO A 238 -26.76 -7.22 -1.43
CA PRO A 238 -26.79 -6.23 -2.49
C PRO A 238 -26.32 -6.85 -3.81
N ALA A 239 -26.80 -6.31 -4.94
CA ALA A 239 -26.32 -6.72 -6.23
C ALA A 239 -24.81 -6.43 -6.35
N ALA A 240 -24.01 -7.46 -6.62
CA ALA A 240 -22.61 -7.28 -6.90
C ALA A 240 -22.45 -6.55 -8.26
N PRO A 241 -21.46 -5.65 -8.41
CA PRO A 241 -21.11 -5.11 -9.72
C PRO A 241 -20.66 -6.23 -10.64
N ALA A 242 -20.89 -6.10 -11.94
CA ALA A 242 -20.42 -7.11 -12.88
C ALA A 242 -18.89 -7.27 -12.82
N PHE A 243 -18.41 -8.52 -12.90
CA PHE A 243 -16.99 -8.83 -12.80
C PHE A 243 -16.14 -7.99 -13.76
N ASP A 244 -16.58 -7.87 -15.01
CA ASP A 244 -15.85 -7.15 -16.05
C ASP A 244 -15.73 -5.65 -15.76
N GLU A 245 -16.73 -5.06 -15.06
CA GLU A 245 -16.70 -3.64 -14.69
C GLU A 245 -15.68 -3.33 -13.60
N VAL A 246 -15.31 -4.31 -12.80
CA VAL A 246 -14.41 -4.13 -11.65
C VAL A 246 -13.10 -4.89 -11.78
N LYS A 247 -12.91 -5.65 -12.85
CA LYS A 247 -11.79 -6.55 -13.08
C LYS A 247 -10.43 -5.87 -12.87
N GLU A 248 -10.20 -4.71 -13.47
CA GLU A 248 -8.94 -3.97 -13.31
C GLU A 248 -8.68 -3.54 -11.87
N ARG A 249 -9.71 -3.09 -11.18
CA ARG A 249 -9.60 -2.71 -9.77
C ARG A 249 -9.30 -3.91 -8.88
N VAL A 250 -9.92 -5.04 -9.16
CA VAL A 250 -9.68 -6.28 -8.42
C VAL A 250 -8.29 -6.81 -8.71
N ASP A 251 -7.81 -6.74 -9.95
CA ASP A 251 -6.42 -7.09 -10.31
C ASP A 251 -5.41 -6.28 -9.50
N GLN A 252 -5.57 -4.96 -9.43
CA GLN A 252 -4.70 -4.10 -8.60
C GLN A 252 -4.68 -4.54 -7.12
N ILE A 253 -5.79 -5.02 -6.60
CA ILE A 253 -5.86 -5.54 -5.22
C ILE A 253 -5.08 -6.85 -5.11
N VAL A 254 -5.25 -7.77 -6.06
CA VAL A 254 -4.50 -9.03 -6.10
C VAL A 254 -3.01 -8.76 -6.17
N GLN A 255 -2.56 -7.89 -7.08
CA GLN A 255 -1.16 -7.54 -7.23
C GLN A 255 -0.57 -6.93 -5.96
N ARG A 256 -1.31 -6.04 -5.30
CA ARG A 256 -0.90 -5.46 -4.01
C ARG A 256 -0.76 -6.52 -2.92
N LYS A 257 -1.70 -7.46 -2.82
CA LYS A 257 -1.64 -8.58 -1.87
C LYS A 257 -0.43 -9.48 -2.14
N LYS A 258 -0.15 -9.80 -3.42
CA LYS A 258 1.02 -10.60 -3.82
C LYS A 258 2.32 -9.89 -3.43
N LEU A 259 2.42 -8.60 -3.70
CA LEU A 259 3.59 -7.81 -3.34
C LEU A 259 3.78 -7.73 -1.81
N GLN A 260 2.69 -7.52 -1.06
CA GLN A 260 2.74 -7.52 0.40
C GLN A 260 3.22 -8.87 0.95
N ALA A 261 2.66 -9.97 0.46
CA ALA A 261 3.08 -11.31 0.87
C ALA A 261 4.56 -11.57 0.56
N HIS A 262 5.03 -11.12 -0.60
CA HIS A 262 6.45 -11.20 -0.96
C HIS A 262 7.35 -10.44 0.03
N PHE A 263 7.01 -9.23 0.40
CA PHE A 263 7.77 -8.47 1.40
C PHE A 263 7.71 -9.09 2.80
N GLU A 264 6.59 -9.67 3.18
CA GLU A 264 6.47 -10.42 4.43
C GLU A 264 7.41 -11.65 4.44
N ASP A 265 7.52 -12.37 3.32
CA ASP A 265 8.42 -13.51 3.21
C ASP A 265 9.89 -13.10 3.18
N LEU A 266 10.23 -12.03 2.46
CA LEU A 266 11.58 -11.45 2.53
C LEU A 266 11.96 -11.06 3.97
N ARG A 267 11.01 -10.49 4.70
CA ARG A 267 11.22 -10.08 6.09
C ARG A 267 11.40 -11.25 7.05
N LYS A 268 10.72 -12.39 6.82
CA LYS A 268 10.90 -13.61 7.63
C LYS A 268 12.31 -14.21 7.50
N THR A 269 12.92 -14.06 6.31
CA THR A 269 14.27 -14.57 6.04
C THR A 269 15.38 -13.58 6.44
N ALA A 270 15.05 -12.32 6.64
CA ALA A 270 15.96 -11.27 7.06
C ALA A 270 16.19 -11.28 8.58
N ASN A 271 17.41 -11.02 9.01
CA ASN A 271 17.70 -10.76 10.43
C ASN A 271 17.31 -9.32 10.78
N VAL A 272 16.09 -9.13 11.30
CA VAL A 272 15.55 -7.82 11.66
C VAL A 272 15.59 -7.64 13.18
N GLN A 273 16.37 -6.66 13.65
CA GLN A 273 16.38 -6.22 15.04
C GLN A 273 15.79 -4.81 15.16
N LYS A 274 14.94 -4.59 16.15
CA LYS A 274 14.35 -3.28 16.45
C LYS A 274 14.88 -2.81 17.80
N ASN A 275 15.51 -1.61 17.80
CA ASN A 275 16.09 -1.00 19.00
C ASN A 275 15.46 0.40 19.24
N ILE A 276 14.14 0.46 19.32
CA ILE A 276 13.35 1.69 19.57
C ILE A 276 12.64 1.58 20.91
#